data_956021c65657ba11624232e80e2f6953
#
_entry.id   956021c65657ba11624232e80e2f6953
#
_cell.length_a   1.000
_cell.length_b   1.000
_cell.length_c   1.000
_cell.angle_alpha   90.00
_cell.angle_beta   90.00
_cell.angle_gamma   90.00
#
_symmetry.space_group_name_H-M   'P 1'
#
loop_
_entity.id
_entity.type
_entity.pdbx_description
1 polymer ?
#
loop_
_entity_poly.entity_id
_entity_poly.type
_entity_poly.pdbx_seq_one_letter_code
_entity_poly.pdbx_strand_id
1 'polypeptide(L)'
;LKESKVTIYADTQAYQALEGHYPAELLQPATPESFGREFLDYKMAVKTVKSFEDALGHIQENSSRHSECIVTENKERAALFTKIVDAACVYTNVSTAFTDGAQFGLGAEIGISTQKLHARGPMGLEEITSYKWVIEGDGQTRRN
;
A
#
# COMPACT_ATOMS: atom_id res chain seq x y z
N LEU A 1 4.89 -19.02 -3.07
CA LEU A 1 6.23 -18.43 -2.83
C LEU A 1 7.37 -19.37 -3.25
N LYS A 2 7.34 -20.65 -2.87
CA LYS A 2 8.39 -21.64 -3.24
C LYS A 2 8.50 -21.83 -4.75
N GLU A 3 7.38 -21.98 -5.45
CA GLU A 3 7.33 -22.16 -6.90
C GLU A 3 7.91 -20.95 -7.65
N SER A 4 7.64 -19.75 -7.15
CA SER A 4 8.16 -18.49 -7.70
C SER A 4 9.56 -18.14 -7.21
N LYS A 5 10.21 -19.02 -6.41
CA LYS A 5 11.57 -18.85 -5.86
C LYS A 5 11.76 -17.49 -5.15
N VAL A 6 10.77 -17.07 -4.36
CA VAL A 6 10.83 -15.79 -3.63
C VAL A 6 11.89 -15.87 -2.54
N THR A 7 12.84 -14.96 -2.51
CA THR A 7 13.78 -14.82 -1.39
C THR A 7 13.09 -14.11 -0.22
N ILE A 8 13.10 -14.73 0.95
CA ILE A 8 12.50 -14.19 2.18
C ILE A 8 13.60 -13.70 3.11
N TYR A 9 13.58 -12.41 3.43
CA TYR A 9 14.36 -11.82 4.52
C TYR A 9 13.49 -11.81 5.78
N ALA A 10 13.79 -12.69 6.72
CA ALA A 10 12.96 -12.94 7.89
C ALA A 10 13.62 -12.45 9.18
N ASP A 11 12.85 -11.85 10.08
CA ASP A 11 13.34 -11.63 11.44
C ASP A 11 13.60 -12.95 12.16
N THR A 12 14.21 -12.92 13.33
CA THR A 12 14.61 -14.12 14.05
C THR A 12 13.46 -15.10 14.28
N GLN A 13 12.27 -14.60 14.63
CA GLN A 13 11.11 -15.45 14.93
C GLN A 13 10.52 -16.04 13.65
N ALA A 14 10.38 -15.25 12.62
CA ALA A 14 9.91 -15.71 11.31
C ALA A 14 10.92 -16.68 10.67
N TYR A 15 12.21 -16.41 10.81
CA TYR A 15 13.27 -17.30 10.33
C TYR A 15 13.16 -18.70 10.96
N GLN A 16 13.09 -18.76 12.29
CA GLN A 16 12.94 -20.03 13.02
C GLN A 16 11.66 -20.78 12.61
N ALA A 17 10.57 -20.10 12.36
CA ALA A 17 9.31 -20.72 11.92
C ALA A 17 9.39 -21.26 10.49
N LEU A 18 10.22 -20.69 9.63
CA LEU A 18 10.37 -21.07 8.23
C LEU A 18 11.52 -22.07 8.00
N GLU A 19 12.47 -22.17 8.92
CA GLU A 19 13.60 -23.07 8.83
C GLU A 19 13.12 -24.54 8.72
N GLY A 20 13.69 -25.27 7.77
CA GLY A 20 13.24 -26.63 7.44
C GLY A 20 11.91 -26.74 6.68
N HIS A 21 11.14 -25.65 6.58
CA HIS A 21 9.87 -25.60 5.83
C HIS A 21 9.96 -24.78 4.54
N TYR A 22 10.99 -23.97 4.38
CA TYR A 22 11.29 -23.17 3.21
C TYR A 22 12.69 -23.49 2.68
N PRO A 23 12.97 -23.38 1.35
CA PRO A 23 14.29 -23.65 0.81
C PRO A 23 15.35 -22.78 1.47
N ALA A 24 16.42 -23.40 1.99
CA ALA A 24 17.44 -22.73 2.77
C ALA A 24 18.17 -21.61 1.98
N GLU A 25 18.36 -21.84 0.69
CA GLU A 25 18.99 -20.89 -0.24
C GLU A 25 18.14 -19.64 -0.50
N LEU A 26 16.84 -19.70 -0.22
CA LEU A 26 15.89 -18.59 -0.39
C LEU A 26 15.47 -17.94 0.94
N LEU A 27 15.97 -18.44 2.07
CA LEU A 27 15.68 -17.91 3.40
C LEU A 27 16.91 -17.20 3.96
N GLN A 28 16.79 -15.92 4.19
CA GLN A 28 17.87 -15.05 4.67
C GLN A 28 17.46 -14.32 5.94
N PRO A 29 18.39 -14.05 6.88
CA PRO A 29 18.10 -13.19 8.01
C PRO A 29 17.84 -11.76 7.55
N ALA A 30 16.79 -11.13 8.09
CA ALA A 30 16.52 -9.74 7.86
C ALA A 30 17.48 -8.85 8.68
N THR A 31 17.86 -7.72 8.08
CA THR A 31 18.50 -6.61 8.78
C THR A 31 17.52 -5.44 8.89
N PRO A 32 17.80 -4.40 9.69
CA PRO A 32 16.94 -3.21 9.73
C PRO A 32 16.65 -2.62 8.34
N GLU A 33 17.63 -2.66 7.44
CA GLU A 33 17.55 -2.12 6.08
C GLU A 33 16.73 -3.01 5.13
N SER A 34 16.36 -4.21 5.56
CA SER A 34 15.45 -5.08 4.80
C SER A 34 14.00 -4.58 4.84
N PHE A 35 13.62 -3.84 5.88
CA PHE A 35 12.29 -3.29 6.04
C PHE A 35 12.16 -1.92 5.35
N GLY A 36 11.00 -1.64 4.76
CA GLY A 36 10.75 -0.43 3.99
C GLY A 36 11.48 -0.38 2.63
N ARG A 37 12.15 -1.45 2.25
CA ARG A 37 12.84 -1.56 0.97
C ARG A 37 11.91 -2.11 -0.10
N GLU A 38 11.83 -1.41 -1.22
CA GLU A 38 11.24 -1.92 -2.45
C GLU A 38 12.29 -2.74 -3.20
N PHE A 39 12.09 -4.05 -3.30
CA PHE A 39 13.11 -4.95 -3.87
C PHE A 39 13.09 -5.01 -5.40
N LEU A 40 11.98 -4.69 -6.05
CA LEU A 40 11.79 -4.79 -7.51
C LEU A 40 12.14 -6.18 -8.09
N ASP A 41 11.93 -7.23 -7.29
CA ASP A 41 12.30 -8.60 -7.58
C ASP A 41 11.44 -9.56 -6.75
N TYR A 42 11.52 -10.84 -7.01
CA TYR A 42 10.90 -11.89 -6.18
C TYR A 42 11.56 -11.99 -4.80
N LYS A 43 11.43 -10.95 -4.03
CA LYS A 43 11.99 -10.79 -2.68
C LYS A 43 10.99 -10.14 -1.76
N MET A 44 10.99 -10.52 -0.49
CA MET A 44 10.17 -9.89 0.52
C MET A 44 10.87 -9.89 1.89
N ALA A 45 10.56 -8.91 2.72
CA ALA A 45 10.91 -8.92 4.13
C ALA A 45 9.71 -9.39 4.96
N VAL A 46 9.97 -10.16 6.01
CA VAL A 46 8.96 -10.66 6.95
C VAL A 46 9.36 -10.28 8.36
N LYS A 47 8.48 -9.58 9.06
CA LYS A 47 8.63 -9.21 10.45
C LYS A 47 7.48 -9.76 11.28
N THR A 48 7.82 -10.43 12.38
CA THR A 48 6.87 -10.84 13.39
C THR A 48 6.62 -9.69 14.37
N VAL A 49 5.36 -9.45 14.68
CA VAL A 49 4.93 -8.44 15.64
C VAL A 49 4.06 -9.08 16.73
N LYS A 50 4.02 -8.46 17.91
CA LYS A 50 3.30 -9.01 19.07
C LYS A 50 1.84 -8.58 19.14
N SER A 51 1.51 -7.45 18.50
CA SER A 51 0.20 -6.85 18.57
C SER A 51 -0.18 -6.16 17.25
N PHE A 52 -1.44 -5.79 17.14
CA PHE A 52 -1.93 -4.97 16.05
C PHE A 52 -1.30 -3.56 16.06
N GLU A 53 -1.11 -3.02 17.24
CA GLU A 53 -0.49 -1.71 17.46
C GLU A 53 0.97 -1.72 17.02
N ASP A 54 1.71 -2.80 17.31
CA ASP A 54 3.08 -2.97 16.81
C ASP A 54 3.12 -3.07 15.27
N ALA A 55 2.11 -3.73 14.66
CA ALA A 55 2.01 -3.78 13.20
C ALA A 55 1.78 -2.38 12.61
N LEU A 56 0.88 -1.59 13.20
CA LEU A 56 0.63 -0.21 12.76
C LEU A 56 1.87 0.67 12.90
N GLY A 57 2.61 0.54 14.01
CA GLY A 57 3.87 1.25 14.21
C GLY A 57 4.92 0.88 13.16
N HIS A 58 5.06 -0.41 12.87
CA HIS A 58 5.98 -0.89 11.83
C HIS A 58 5.61 -0.36 10.43
N ILE A 59 4.33 -0.35 10.08
CA ILE A 59 3.84 0.23 8.82
C ILE A 59 4.15 1.72 8.78
N GLN A 60 3.87 2.46 9.85
CA GLN A 60 4.12 3.91 9.90
C GLN A 60 5.58 4.27 9.67
N GLU A 61 6.51 3.45 10.18
CA GLU A 61 7.95 3.67 10.07
C GLU A 61 8.52 3.25 8.71
N ASN A 62 7.94 2.22 8.07
CA ASN A 62 8.57 1.55 6.93
C ASN A 62 7.77 1.63 5.62
N SER A 63 6.52 2.11 5.65
CA SER A 63 5.69 2.18 4.46
C SER A 63 6.15 3.25 3.47
N SER A 64 6.10 2.92 2.18
CA SER A 64 6.19 3.90 1.10
C SER A 64 4.92 4.77 0.97
N ARG A 65 3.87 4.45 1.72
CA ARG A 65 2.52 5.02 1.66
C ARG A 65 1.81 4.80 0.32
N HIS A 66 2.25 3.79 -0.41
CA HIS A 66 1.64 3.40 -1.67
C HIS A 66 0.40 2.53 -1.44
N SER A 67 0.59 1.31 -0.98
CA SER A 67 -0.49 0.33 -0.82
C SER A 67 -0.26 -0.53 0.41
N GLU A 68 -1.25 -0.56 1.29
CA GLU A 68 -1.23 -1.36 2.51
C GLU A 68 -2.44 -2.28 2.58
N CYS A 69 -2.26 -3.48 3.11
CA CYS A 69 -3.33 -4.44 3.23
C CYS A 69 -3.33 -5.13 4.58
N ILE A 70 -4.52 -5.33 5.14
CA ILE A 70 -4.74 -6.24 6.26
C ILE A 70 -5.47 -7.50 5.79
N VAL A 71 -5.01 -8.66 6.24
CA VAL A 71 -5.70 -9.94 6.06
C VAL A 71 -6.24 -10.38 7.42
N THR A 72 -7.55 -10.34 7.61
CA THR A 72 -8.18 -10.63 8.90
C THR A 72 -9.66 -10.97 8.73
N GLU A 73 -10.19 -11.83 9.59
CA GLU A 73 -11.63 -12.08 9.75
C GLU A 73 -12.27 -11.11 10.75
N ASN A 74 -11.47 -10.42 11.56
CA ASN A 74 -11.97 -9.46 12.54
C ASN A 74 -12.37 -8.14 11.87
N LYS A 75 -13.68 -7.92 11.73
CA LYS A 75 -14.26 -6.75 11.06
C LYS A 75 -13.92 -5.43 11.74
N GLU A 76 -13.81 -5.42 13.07
CA GLU A 76 -13.48 -4.20 13.83
C GLU A 76 -12.01 -3.79 13.57
N ARG A 77 -11.09 -4.76 13.57
CA ARG A 77 -9.69 -4.50 13.23
C ARG A 77 -9.52 -4.10 11.76
N ALA A 78 -10.25 -4.71 10.85
CA ALA A 78 -10.27 -4.31 9.45
C ALA A 78 -10.71 -2.84 9.29
N ALA A 79 -11.82 -2.45 9.92
CA ALA A 79 -12.33 -1.09 9.89
C ALA A 79 -11.36 -0.09 10.54
N LEU A 80 -10.74 -0.47 11.65
CA LEU A 80 -9.75 0.36 12.33
C LEU A 80 -8.49 0.55 11.48
N PHE A 81 -8.00 -0.52 10.84
CA PHE A 81 -6.85 -0.49 9.95
C PHE A 81 -7.08 0.49 8.79
N THR A 82 -8.20 0.36 8.09
CA THR A 82 -8.52 1.25 6.94
C THR A 82 -8.70 2.71 7.35
N LYS A 83 -9.05 2.98 8.60
CA LYS A 83 -9.20 4.34 9.14
C LYS A 83 -7.86 4.97 9.54
N ILE A 84 -6.94 4.17 10.09
CA ILE A 84 -5.70 4.69 10.70
C ILE A 84 -4.54 4.72 9.70
N VAL A 85 -4.44 3.70 8.84
CA VAL A 85 -3.31 3.58 7.93
C VAL A 85 -3.33 4.68 6.87
N ASP A 86 -2.24 5.44 6.82
CA ASP A 86 -2.07 6.54 5.88
C ASP A 86 -1.27 6.09 4.65
N ALA A 87 -1.98 5.45 3.72
CA ALA A 87 -1.46 5.07 2.42
C ALA A 87 -2.40 5.56 1.30
N ALA A 88 -1.90 5.58 0.07
CA ALA A 88 -2.71 5.96 -1.10
C ALA A 88 -3.85 4.97 -1.33
N CYS A 89 -3.58 3.67 -1.13
CA CYS A 89 -4.57 2.61 -1.21
C CYS A 89 -4.49 1.74 0.03
N VAL A 90 -5.62 1.50 0.69
CA VAL A 90 -5.70 0.65 1.89
C VAL A 90 -6.73 -0.44 1.65
N TYR A 91 -6.29 -1.68 1.81
CA TYR A 91 -7.03 -2.87 1.44
C TYR A 91 -7.35 -3.77 2.65
N THR A 92 -8.41 -4.52 2.52
CA THR A 92 -8.79 -5.59 3.45
C THR A 92 -9.05 -6.87 2.67
N ASN A 93 -8.33 -7.94 2.99
CA ASN A 93 -8.52 -9.29 2.44
C ASN A 93 -8.47 -9.37 0.90
N VAL A 94 -7.70 -8.51 0.27
CA VAL A 94 -7.54 -8.49 -1.19
C VAL A 94 -6.10 -8.11 -1.54
N SER A 95 -5.65 -8.48 -2.72
CA SER A 95 -4.28 -8.19 -3.18
C SER A 95 -4.07 -6.69 -3.40
N THR A 96 -2.91 -6.17 -2.99
CA THR A 96 -2.45 -4.81 -3.33
C THR A 96 -2.17 -4.63 -4.83
N ALA A 97 -2.10 -5.72 -5.60
CA ALA A 97 -1.98 -5.68 -7.06
C ALA A 97 -3.20 -5.04 -7.77
N PHE A 98 -4.29 -4.82 -7.04
CA PHE A 98 -5.42 -4.02 -7.54
C PHE A 98 -5.15 -2.51 -7.58
N THR A 99 -4.02 -2.03 -7.05
CA THR A 99 -3.59 -0.64 -7.25
C THR A 99 -3.09 -0.48 -8.68
N ASP A 100 -4.03 -0.22 -9.58
CA ASP A 100 -3.81 -0.15 -11.02
C ASP A 100 -4.91 0.71 -11.64
N GLY A 101 -4.56 1.61 -12.54
CA GLY A 101 -5.51 2.54 -13.15
C GLY A 101 -6.61 1.86 -13.98
N ALA A 102 -6.30 0.73 -14.63
CA ALA A 102 -7.30 -0.05 -15.36
C ALA A 102 -8.26 -0.75 -14.39
N GLN A 103 -7.76 -1.30 -13.27
CA GLN A 103 -8.59 -1.91 -12.24
C GLN A 103 -9.50 -0.89 -11.54
N PHE A 104 -9.04 0.35 -11.41
CA PHE A 104 -9.82 1.46 -10.84
C PHE A 104 -10.81 2.07 -11.85
N GLY A 105 -10.79 1.63 -13.12
CA GLY A 105 -11.68 2.14 -14.16
C GLY A 105 -11.28 3.50 -14.71
N LEU A 106 -10.03 3.93 -14.52
CA LEU A 106 -9.51 5.23 -15.00
C LEU A 106 -9.15 5.22 -16.49
N GLY A 107 -9.22 4.05 -17.15
CA GLY A 107 -8.91 3.87 -18.57
C GLY A 107 -7.42 3.92 -18.91
N ALA A 108 -6.59 4.52 -18.08
CA ALA A 108 -5.14 4.61 -18.20
C ALA A 108 -4.51 4.79 -16.82
N GLU A 109 -3.21 4.57 -16.71
CA GLU A 109 -2.41 4.95 -15.56
C GLU A 109 -1.18 5.72 -16.04
N ILE A 110 -1.04 6.96 -15.59
CA ILE A 110 0.10 7.82 -15.90
C ILE A 110 1.14 7.69 -14.80
N GLY A 111 0.69 7.33 -13.62
CA GLY A 111 1.50 7.08 -12.44
C GLY A 111 0.63 6.88 -11.21
N ILE A 112 1.29 6.61 -10.08
CA ILE A 112 0.64 6.45 -8.78
C ILE A 112 1.25 7.45 -7.81
N SER A 113 0.41 8.33 -7.25
CA SER A 113 0.85 9.36 -6.31
C SER A 113 0.57 8.97 -4.88
N THR A 114 1.54 9.18 -4.00
CA THR A 114 1.36 9.04 -2.55
C THR A 114 1.14 10.39 -1.84
N GLN A 115 1.12 11.49 -2.58
CA GLN A 115 0.96 12.85 -2.07
C GLN A 115 -0.45 13.12 -1.55
N LYS A 116 -0.60 14.22 -0.79
CA LYS A 116 -1.89 14.68 -0.25
C LYS A 116 -2.32 16.06 -0.77
N LEU A 117 -1.45 16.75 -1.49
CA LEU A 117 -1.73 18.09 -2.04
C LEU A 117 -2.26 18.07 -3.48
N HIS A 118 -2.32 16.89 -4.08
CA HIS A 118 -2.80 16.64 -5.42
C HIS A 118 -3.57 15.31 -5.44
N ALA A 119 -3.88 14.77 -6.62
CA ALA A 119 -4.44 13.44 -6.74
C ALA A 119 -3.59 12.40 -6.01
N ARG A 120 -4.21 11.45 -5.35
CA ARG A 120 -3.57 10.39 -4.57
C ARG A 120 -4.05 9.03 -5.06
N GLY A 121 -3.14 8.08 -5.15
CA GLY A 121 -3.38 6.76 -5.77
C GLY A 121 -3.08 6.76 -7.26
N PRO A 122 -3.63 5.79 -8.01
CA PRO A 122 -3.52 5.76 -9.46
C PRO A 122 -4.09 7.03 -10.10
N MET A 123 -3.37 7.56 -11.10
CA MET A 123 -3.74 8.78 -11.82
C MET A 123 -4.02 8.47 -13.27
N GLY A 124 -5.22 8.83 -13.74
CA GLY A 124 -5.65 8.77 -15.12
C GLY A 124 -5.68 10.15 -15.77
N LEU A 125 -6.57 10.32 -16.74
CA LEU A 125 -6.70 11.55 -17.51
C LEU A 125 -7.21 12.73 -16.66
N GLU A 126 -8.13 12.48 -15.73
CA GLU A 126 -8.74 13.53 -14.93
C GLU A 126 -7.70 14.20 -14.02
N GLU A 127 -6.79 13.44 -13.45
CA GLU A 127 -5.79 13.93 -12.49
C GLU A 127 -4.73 14.84 -13.13
N ILE A 128 -4.54 14.77 -14.43
CA ILE A 128 -3.57 15.61 -15.17
C ILE A 128 -4.26 16.78 -15.88
N THR A 129 -5.57 16.92 -15.76
CA THR A 129 -6.32 18.03 -16.31
C THR A 129 -6.80 18.96 -15.21
N SER A 130 -7.24 20.14 -15.60
CA SER A 130 -7.92 21.09 -14.73
C SER A 130 -9.18 21.61 -15.40
N TYR A 131 -10.03 22.24 -14.63
CA TYR A 131 -11.30 22.81 -15.09
C TYR A 131 -11.30 24.33 -14.92
N LYS A 132 -12.19 24.98 -15.65
CA LYS A 132 -12.55 26.39 -15.44
C LYS A 132 -14.05 26.51 -15.26
N TRP A 133 -14.46 27.42 -14.43
CA TRP A 133 -15.86 27.81 -14.33
C TRP A 133 -16.19 28.76 -15.48
N VAL A 134 -17.25 28.49 -16.21
CA VAL A 134 -17.83 29.42 -17.18
C VAL A 134 -19.16 29.89 -16.59
N ILE A 135 -19.25 31.18 -16.30
CA ILE A 135 -20.43 31.80 -15.71
C ILE A 135 -20.97 32.82 -16.70
N GLU A 136 -22.18 32.57 -17.17
CA GLU A 136 -22.90 33.49 -18.06
C GLU A 136 -24.04 34.12 -17.26
N GLY A 137 -24.24 35.41 -17.45
CA GLY A 137 -25.30 36.14 -16.78
C GLY A 137 -25.95 37.16 -17.70
N ASP A 138 -27.09 37.65 -17.29
CA ASP A 138 -27.89 38.69 -17.97
C ASP A 138 -28.08 39.92 -17.05
N GLY A 139 -26.96 40.44 -16.53
CA GLY A 139 -26.96 41.64 -15.69
C GLY A 139 -27.38 41.42 -14.22
N GLN A 140 -27.46 40.18 -13.73
CA GLN A 140 -27.81 39.91 -12.35
C GLN A 140 -26.74 40.48 -11.40
N THR A 141 -27.19 41.06 -10.30
CA THR A 141 -26.31 41.54 -9.23
C THR A 141 -26.40 40.62 -8.03
N ARG A 142 -25.24 40.36 -7.38
CA ARG A 142 -25.22 39.68 -6.10
C ARG A 142 -25.82 40.58 -5.04
N ARG A 143 -26.89 40.12 -4.38
CA ARG A 143 -27.41 40.80 -3.18
C ARG A 143 -26.57 40.37 -1.99
N ASN A 144 -26.20 41.31 -1.12
CA ASN A 144 -25.52 41.05 0.15
C ASN A 144 -26.48 40.48 1.19
#